data_8e8f2df16f1c0faa8d1658bddd5adc45
#
_entry.id   8e8f2df16f1c0faa8d1658bddd5adc45
#
_cell.length_a   1.000
_cell.length_b   1.000
_cell.length_c   1.000
_cell.angle_alpha   90.00
_cell.angle_beta   90.00
_cell.angle_gamma   90.00
#
_symmetry.space_group_name_H-M   'P 1'
#
loop_
_entity.id
_entity.type
_entity.pdbx_description
1 polymer ?
#
loop_
_entity_poly.entity_id
_entity_poly.type
_entity_poly.pdbx_seq_one_letter_code
_entity_poly.pdbx_strand_id
1 'polypeptide(L)'
;MEQGNGERLAVIGAGLVGSLWALMLRKRGYEVDVYERRADPRTGPVLGGRSINLALSDRGWRGLEKAGVAEAVREIALPVLGRLMHGVDGATTFQRYGLPDAPGHFGDPQCIYSVSRARLNRILVEAAEREGARIHFGHACAAVEPDGPDGVRLRFERADGSAVDVGPLERVFGTDGAFSAVRDRMMRMDRFDFEQKYLGHGYRELAMQPDAAGGFRMREDALHIWPRGGYMLMALPNPDRTFTCTLFAPYDGPDGLDALADPAAAEAFFARAFPDVMQHFPDFQAEWMRHPTSSLVMVRCNPWHRSDRLCLMGDAAHAIVPFYGQGMNCGFEDCSVLSELLDREGSWSEAFAAYSAARKPAGDAILELALRNYIEMRDKTGDPRFLLQKRIEARLAARFSGEWLPLYSQVTFSHTPYHEALAAGRRQDAIMARVMDRPDIADVWDSNDVAEAAMALFRSPDFVG
;
A
#
# COMPACT_ATOMS: atom_id res chain seq x y z
N MET A 1 6.28 26.69 -13.45
CA MET A 1 4.96 27.30 -13.76
C MET A 1 4.68 28.41 -12.78
N GLU A 2 4.07 29.53 -13.21
CA GLU A 2 3.59 30.58 -12.29
C GLU A 2 2.62 29.96 -11.28
N GLN A 3 2.67 30.41 -10.01
CA GLN A 3 1.78 30.00 -8.93
C GLN A 3 0.31 30.19 -9.35
N GLY A 4 -0.55 29.22 -9.00
CA GLY A 4 -1.94 29.07 -9.46
C GLY A 4 -2.76 30.35 -9.48
N ASN A 5 -2.92 30.90 -10.65
CA ASN A 5 -3.52 32.23 -10.89
C ASN A 5 -5.06 32.10 -10.99
N GLY A 6 -5.72 31.62 -9.92
CA GLY A 6 -7.18 31.47 -9.87
C GLY A 6 -7.76 30.28 -10.63
N GLU A 7 -6.93 29.35 -11.12
CA GLU A 7 -7.38 28.11 -11.76
C GLU A 7 -8.15 27.24 -10.75
N ARG A 8 -9.36 26.80 -11.17
CA ARG A 8 -10.22 25.92 -10.37
C ARG A 8 -10.00 24.46 -10.71
N LEU A 9 -9.48 23.72 -9.75
CA LEU A 9 -9.17 22.31 -9.89
C LEU A 9 -10.12 21.45 -9.04
N ALA A 10 -10.49 20.26 -9.54
CA ALA A 10 -11.24 19.30 -8.76
C ALA A 10 -10.43 18.03 -8.49
N VAL A 11 -10.55 17.52 -7.27
CA VAL A 11 -10.02 16.22 -6.85
C VAL A 11 -11.20 15.32 -6.52
N ILE A 12 -11.31 14.18 -7.20
CA ILE A 12 -12.39 13.23 -6.98
C ILE A 12 -11.91 12.13 -6.04
N GLY A 13 -12.49 12.11 -4.82
CA GLY A 13 -12.13 11.22 -3.72
C GLY A 13 -11.28 11.91 -2.66
N ALA A 14 -11.82 12.09 -1.44
CA ALA A 14 -11.10 12.55 -0.25
C ALA A 14 -10.45 11.39 0.53
N GLY A 15 -9.94 10.39 -0.20
CA GLY A 15 -9.07 9.35 0.36
C GLY A 15 -7.68 9.90 0.67
N LEU A 16 -6.76 9.03 1.08
CA LEU A 16 -5.40 9.42 1.47
C LEU A 16 -4.68 10.20 0.35
N VAL A 17 -4.69 9.66 -0.86
CA VAL A 17 -4.01 10.27 -2.02
C VAL A 17 -4.67 11.60 -2.40
N GLY A 18 -6.00 11.63 -2.49
CA GLY A 18 -6.73 12.84 -2.89
C GLY A 18 -6.59 13.97 -1.87
N SER A 19 -6.65 13.66 -0.58
CA SER A 19 -6.48 14.67 0.48
C SER A 19 -5.05 15.21 0.51
N LEU A 20 -4.03 14.34 0.33
CA LEU A 20 -2.63 14.76 0.23
C LEU A 20 -2.40 15.63 -1.00
N TRP A 21 -2.95 15.22 -2.15
CA TRP A 21 -2.82 15.98 -3.39
C TRP A 21 -3.52 17.34 -3.32
N ALA A 22 -4.72 17.39 -2.76
CA ALA A 22 -5.44 18.65 -2.55
C ALA A 22 -4.64 19.63 -1.67
N LEU A 23 -4.04 19.13 -0.58
CA LEU A 23 -3.14 19.91 0.27
C LEU A 23 -1.94 20.48 -0.52
N MET A 24 -1.27 19.65 -1.32
CA MET A 24 -0.13 20.08 -2.14
C MET A 24 -0.52 21.12 -3.20
N LEU A 25 -1.69 20.96 -3.83
CA LEU A 25 -2.21 21.93 -4.79
C LEU A 25 -2.56 23.26 -4.12
N ARG A 26 -3.17 23.25 -2.94
CA ARG A 26 -3.47 24.48 -2.18
C ARG A 26 -2.20 25.24 -1.81
N LYS A 27 -1.16 24.55 -1.38
CA LYS A 27 0.15 25.16 -1.09
C LYS A 27 0.79 25.80 -2.32
N ARG A 28 0.39 25.39 -3.52
CA ARG A 28 0.79 26.00 -4.80
C ARG A 28 -0.12 27.16 -5.23
N GLY A 29 -1.15 27.50 -4.45
CA GLY A 29 -2.04 28.63 -4.71
C GLY A 29 -3.22 28.32 -5.64
N TYR A 30 -3.46 27.06 -6.03
CA TYR A 30 -4.62 26.70 -6.84
C TYR A 30 -5.91 26.74 -6.02
N GLU A 31 -7.05 27.06 -6.64
CA GLU A 31 -8.36 26.82 -6.04
C GLU A 31 -8.75 25.34 -6.17
N VAL A 32 -9.01 24.66 -5.05
CA VAL A 32 -9.25 23.22 -5.03
C VAL A 32 -10.57 22.87 -4.37
N ASP A 33 -11.43 22.21 -5.15
CA ASP A 33 -12.65 21.55 -4.69
C ASP A 33 -12.41 20.02 -4.65
N VAL A 34 -12.68 19.39 -3.50
CA VAL A 34 -12.57 17.93 -3.33
C VAL A 34 -13.97 17.34 -3.17
N TYR A 35 -14.29 16.29 -3.93
CA TYR A 35 -15.59 15.63 -3.87
C TYR A 35 -15.46 14.20 -3.39
N GLU A 36 -16.14 13.85 -2.30
CA GLU A 36 -16.11 12.52 -1.67
C GLU A 36 -17.53 11.95 -1.58
N ARG A 37 -17.70 10.72 -2.06
CA ARG A 37 -19.01 10.03 -2.05
C ARG A 37 -19.51 9.66 -0.66
N ARG A 38 -18.59 9.41 0.28
CA ARG A 38 -18.94 9.06 1.67
C ARG A 38 -19.29 10.30 2.47
N ALA A 39 -20.00 10.07 3.58
CA ALA A 39 -20.22 11.11 4.59
C ALA A 39 -18.89 11.55 5.22
N ASP A 40 -18.89 12.72 5.84
CA ASP A 40 -17.73 13.25 6.56
C ASP A 40 -17.36 12.28 7.70
N PRO A 41 -16.14 11.71 7.71
CA PRO A 41 -15.72 10.74 8.72
C PRO A 41 -15.59 11.34 10.11
N ARG A 42 -15.68 12.67 10.27
CA ARG A 42 -15.59 13.39 11.55
C ARG A 42 -16.95 13.50 12.26
N THR A 43 -18.05 13.34 11.52
CA THR A 43 -19.42 13.57 12.04
C THR A 43 -20.10 12.32 12.61
N GLY A 44 -19.46 11.15 12.51
CA GLY A 44 -20.02 9.88 13.00
C GLY A 44 -19.04 9.10 13.86
N PRO A 45 -19.50 8.04 14.54
CA PRO A 45 -18.58 7.11 15.16
C PRO A 45 -17.59 6.63 14.10
N VAL A 46 -16.32 6.53 14.48
CA VAL A 46 -15.30 5.88 13.63
C VAL A 46 -15.83 4.45 13.41
N LEU A 47 -16.56 4.25 12.32
CA LEU A 47 -17.04 2.94 11.92
C LEU A 47 -15.79 2.09 11.71
N GLY A 48 -15.48 1.26 12.71
CA GLY A 48 -14.42 0.26 12.65
C GLY A 48 -14.78 -0.80 11.63
N GLY A 49 -14.73 -0.47 10.35
CA GLY A 49 -15.28 -1.33 9.34
C GLY A 49 -14.53 -1.39 8.02
N ARG A 50 -13.36 -0.83 7.90
CA ARG A 50 -12.39 -0.98 6.78
C ARG A 50 -11.08 -0.29 7.14
N SER A 51 -10.60 -0.47 8.35
CA SER A 51 -9.38 0.19 8.81
C SER A 51 -8.24 -0.81 8.83
N ILE A 52 -7.83 -1.27 7.65
CA ILE A 52 -6.51 -1.89 7.54
C ILE A 52 -5.51 -0.88 8.06
N ASN A 53 -4.66 -1.29 9.01
CA ASN A 53 -3.48 -0.51 9.33
C ASN A 53 -2.57 -0.45 8.13
N LEU A 54 -2.03 0.72 7.92
CA LEU A 54 -1.13 0.98 6.82
C LEU A 54 0.31 0.86 7.29
N ALA A 55 1.14 0.25 6.46
CA ALA A 55 2.58 0.21 6.64
C ALA A 55 3.20 1.43 5.94
N LEU A 56 3.41 2.51 6.67
CA LEU A 56 4.04 3.72 6.14
C LEU A 56 5.57 3.49 6.04
N SER A 57 6.16 3.82 4.91
CA SER A 57 7.58 3.65 4.58
C SER A 57 8.17 4.91 3.96
N ASP A 58 9.44 4.90 3.57
CA ASP A 58 10.18 6.06 3.10
C ASP A 58 9.46 6.88 2.02
N ARG A 59 8.86 6.21 1.04
CA ARG A 59 8.11 6.90 -0.04
C ARG A 59 6.91 7.65 0.48
N GLY A 60 6.22 7.07 1.43
CA GLY A 60 5.08 7.71 2.10
C GLY A 60 5.52 8.91 2.94
N TRP A 61 6.60 8.76 3.72
CA TRP A 61 7.16 9.85 4.51
C TRP A 61 7.57 11.04 3.63
N ARG A 62 8.26 10.79 2.51
CA ARG A 62 8.62 11.85 1.55
C ARG A 62 7.40 12.66 1.08
N GLY A 63 6.27 11.99 0.81
CA GLY A 63 5.02 12.67 0.44
C GLY A 63 4.48 13.56 1.56
N LEU A 64 4.49 13.05 2.80
CA LEU A 64 4.03 13.78 3.98
C LEU A 64 4.95 14.94 4.35
N GLU A 65 6.26 14.77 4.23
CA GLU A 65 7.27 15.82 4.42
C GLU A 65 7.09 16.96 3.43
N LYS A 66 6.95 16.65 2.13
CA LYS A 66 6.66 17.65 1.09
C LYS A 66 5.36 18.43 1.34
N ALA A 67 4.37 17.77 1.88
CA ALA A 67 3.11 18.38 2.27
C ALA A 67 3.19 19.13 3.61
N GLY A 68 4.27 18.97 4.40
CA GLY A 68 4.47 19.61 5.70
C GLY A 68 3.57 19.06 6.80
N VAL A 69 3.21 17.77 6.75
CA VAL A 69 2.35 17.11 7.75
C VAL A 69 3.02 15.90 8.41
N ALA A 70 4.30 15.65 8.14
CA ALA A 70 5.03 14.49 8.64
C ALA A 70 5.03 14.42 10.17
N GLU A 71 5.27 15.53 10.87
CA GLU A 71 5.29 15.57 12.35
C GLU A 71 3.93 15.17 12.94
N ALA A 72 2.83 15.70 12.41
CA ALA A 72 1.49 15.35 12.88
C ALA A 72 1.17 13.86 12.65
N VAL A 73 1.71 13.26 11.58
CA VAL A 73 1.57 11.83 11.31
C VAL A 73 2.49 11.02 12.21
N ARG A 74 3.68 11.51 12.56
CA ARG A 74 4.61 10.84 13.49
C ARG A 74 3.96 10.57 14.87
N GLU A 75 3.15 11.50 15.35
CA GLU A 75 2.44 11.37 16.63
C GLU A 75 1.45 10.18 16.69
N ILE A 76 0.97 9.73 15.53
CA ILE A 76 0.02 8.61 15.41
C ILE A 76 0.64 7.35 14.81
N ALA A 77 1.93 7.37 14.52
CA ALA A 77 2.66 6.29 13.87
C ALA A 77 3.43 5.45 14.89
N LEU A 78 3.30 4.13 14.83
CA LEU A 78 3.99 3.20 15.68
C LEU A 78 5.10 2.48 14.89
N PRO A 79 6.39 2.58 15.30
CA PRO A 79 7.47 1.91 14.60
C PRO A 79 7.37 0.39 14.76
N VAL A 80 7.50 -0.33 13.65
CA VAL A 80 7.48 -1.79 13.56
C VAL A 80 8.81 -2.24 13.00
N LEU A 81 9.63 -2.84 13.86
CA LEU A 81 11.05 -3.12 13.60
C LEU A 81 11.29 -4.38 12.76
N GLY A 82 10.28 -5.23 12.60
CA GLY A 82 10.42 -6.48 11.86
C GLY A 82 9.14 -7.29 11.79
N ARG A 83 9.29 -8.49 11.23
CA ARG A 83 8.22 -9.50 11.15
C ARG A 83 8.45 -10.56 12.23
N LEU A 84 7.40 -10.95 12.94
CA LEU A 84 7.39 -12.10 13.83
C LEU A 84 6.56 -13.21 13.17
N MET A 85 7.27 -14.24 12.70
CA MET A 85 6.65 -15.39 12.06
C MET A 85 6.22 -16.40 13.13
N HIS A 86 4.98 -16.86 13.07
CA HIS A 86 4.41 -17.85 13.99
C HIS A 86 4.22 -19.19 13.27
N GLY A 87 5.07 -20.16 13.59
CA GLY A 87 5.01 -21.52 13.06
C GLY A 87 3.75 -22.26 13.52
N VAL A 88 3.42 -23.35 12.79
CA VAL A 88 2.32 -24.26 13.18
C VAL A 88 2.63 -25.02 14.48
N ASP A 89 3.90 -25.17 14.81
CA ASP A 89 4.42 -25.80 16.02
C ASP A 89 4.46 -24.86 17.24
N GLY A 90 4.02 -23.59 17.06
CA GLY A 90 4.08 -22.55 18.07
C GLY A 90 5.43 -21.87 18.19
N ALA A 91 6.45 -22.27 17.43
CA ALA A 91 7.73 -21.59 17.38
C ALA A 91 7.60 -20.22 16.73
N THR A 92 8.37 -19.24 17.22
CA THR A 92 8.40 -17.90 16.64
C THR A 92 9.78 -17.53 16.12
N THR A 93 9.84 -16.82 14.99
CA THR A 93 11.09 -16.31 14.42
C THR A 93 10.94 -14.84 14.09
N PHE A 94 11.80 -14.01 14.70
CA PHE A 94 11.81 -12.57 14.41
C PHE A 94 12.77 -12.26 13.26
N GLN A 95 12.28 -11.56 12.26
CA GLN A 95 13.04 -11.10 11.09
C GLN A 95 13.03 -9.58 11.07
N ARG A 96 14.18 -8.97 11.42
CA ARG A 96 14.32 -7.51 11.43
C ARG A 96 14.16 -6.93 10.03
N TYR A 97 13.58 -5.76 9.95
CA TYR A 97 13.54 -4.94 8.72
C TYR A 97 14.84 -4.17 8.53
N GLY A 98 15.11 -3.82 7.27
CA GLY A 98 16.21 -2.96 6.89
C GLY A 98 17.59 -3.55 7.12
N LEU A 99 18.60 -2.70 7.03
CA LEU A 99 20.00 -3.04 7.33
C LEU A 99 20.29 -2.67 8.79
N PRO A 100 21.14 -3.46 9.50
CA PRO A 100 21.33 -3.31 10.95
C PRO A 100 21.72 -1.90 11.43
N ASP A 101 22.57 -1.20 10.66
CA ASP A 101 23.12 0.10 11.04
C ASP A 101 22.64 1.26 10.14
N ALA A 102 21.67 0.99 9.27
CA ALA A 102 21.13 2.03 8.41
C ALA A 102 20.12 2.89 9.17
N PRO A 103 20.25 4.23 9.12
CA PRO A 103 19.29 5.13 9.74
C PRO A 103 17.93 5.07 9.04
N GLY A 104 16.89 5.14 9.83
CA GLY A 104 15.52 5.35 9.37
C GLY A 104 15.05 6.79 9.63
N HIS A 105 13.74 7.01 9.59
CA HIS A 105 13.14 8.30 9.89
C HIS A 105 13.15 8.60 11.39
N PHE A 106 13.25 9.86 11.76
CA PHE A 106 13.12 10.39 13.13
C PHE A 106 14.14 9.81 14.14
N GLY A 107 15.27 9.28 13.68
CA GLY A 107 16.28 8.64 14.53
C GLY A 107 15.98 7.19 14.87
N ASP A 108 14.87 6.64 14.42
CA ASP A 108 14.57 5.20 14.50
C ASP A 108 15.51 4.41 13.55
N PRO A 109 15.76 3.12 13.79
CA PRO A 109 16.37 2.26 12.77
C PRO A 109 15.41 2.11 11.56
N GLN A 110 15.91 1.59 10.43
CA GLN A 110 15.03 1.28 9.31
C GLN A 110 13.89 0.37 9.74
N CYS A 111 12.65 0.87 9.65
CA CYS A 111 11.43 0.19 10.03
C CYS A 111 10.26 0.71 9.20
N ILE A 112 9.16 -0.02 9.20
CA ILE A 112 7.87 0.51 8.74
C ILE A 112 7.12 1.09 9.93
N TYR A 113 6.17 1.99 9.66
CA TYR A 113 5.33 2.55 10.72
C TYR A 113 3.88 2.12 10.53
N SER A 114 3.33 1.50 11.56
CA SER A 114 1.90 1.19 11.59
C SER A 114 1.10 2.45 11.85
N VAL A 115 0.18 2.79 10.95
CA VAL A 115 -0.65 3.98 11.02
C VAL A 115 -2.10 3.63 10.76
N SER A 116 -3.01 4.08 11.61
CA SER A 116 -4.44 3.97 11.36
C SER A 116 -4.84 4.77 10.12
N ARG A 117 -5.43 4.09 9.13
CA ARG A 117 -5.92 4.72 7.89
C ARG A 117 -6.90 5.86 8.17
N ALA A 118 -7.80 5.66 9.14
CA ALA A 118 -8.81 6.66 9.49
C ALA A 118 -8.18 7.93 10.11
N ARG A 119 -7.23 7.76 11.04
CA ARG A 119 -6.52 8.88 11.66
C ARG A 119 -5.65 9.64 10.66
N LEU A 120 -4.91 8.91 9.82
CA LEU A 120 -4.09 9.52 8.75
C LEU A 120 -4.96 10.32 7.78
N ASN A 121 -6.08 9.74 7.32
CA ASN A 121 -6.98 10.43 6.40
C ASN A 121 -7.56 11.71 7.05
N ARG A 122 -7.93 11.64 8.33
CA ARG A 122 -8.42 12.81 9.07
C ARG A 122 -7.38 13.93 9.12
N ILE A 123 -6.12 13.63 9.43
CA ILE A 123 -5.01 14.61 9.44
C ILE A 123 -4.90 15.29 8.07
N LEU A 124 -4.93 14.50 6.98
CA LEU A 124 -4.78 15.02 5.63
C LEU A 124 -5.98 15.88 5.20
N VAL A 125 -7.20 15.45 5.50
CA VAL A 125 -8.44 16.21 5.25
C VAL A 125 -8.39 17.55 5.98
N GLU A 126 -8.12 17.54 7.30
CA GLU A 126 -8.06 18.74 8.12
C GLU A 126 -6.91 19.69 7.68
N ALA A 127 -5.79 19.15 7.24
CA ALA A 127 -4.68 19.96 6.71
C ALA A 127 -5.06 20.60 5.37
N ALA A 128 -5.71 19.87 4.47
CA ALA A 128 -6.16 20.41 3.19
C ALA A 128 -7.20 21.54 3.38
N GLU A 129 -8.16 21.36 4.30
CA GLU A 129 -9.14 22.40 4.61
C GLU A 129 -8.50 23.65 5.24
N ARG A 130 -7.54 23.48 6.16
CA ARG A 130 -6.80 24.61 6.75
C ARG A 130 -6.05 25.42 5.71
N GLU A 131 -5.56 24.78 4.64
CA GLU A 131 -4.93 25.46 3.50
C GLU A 131 -5.98 26.01 2.51
N GLY A 132 -7.28 25.86 2.80
CA GLY A 132 -8.36 26.44 2.01
C GLY A 132 -8.92 25.54 0.91
N ALA A 133 -8.69 24.23 0.94
CA ALA A 133 -9.45 23.29 0.09
C ALA A 133 -10.91 23.22 0.54
N ARG A 134 -11.83 23.20 -0.41
CA ARG A 134 -13.27 23.01 -0.12
C ARG A 134 -13.61 21.52 -0.30
N ILE A 135 -13.99 20.82 0.77
CA ILE A 135 -14.30 19.38 0.70
C ILE A 135 -15.81 19.18 0.77
N HIS A 136 -16.35 18.55 -0.28
CA HIS A 136 -17.78 18.28 -0.47
C HIS A 136 -18.04 16.78 -0.23
N PHE A 137 -18.45 16.43 0.99
CA PHE A 137 -18.85 15.07 1.33
C PHE A 137 -20.24 14.72 0.80
N GLY A 138 -20.54 13.42 0.66
CA GLY A 138 -21.83 12.93 0.14
C GLY A 138 -22.06 13.20 -1.36
N HIS A 139 -20.99 13.42 -2.13
CA HIS A 139 -21.03 13.68 -3.55
C HIS A 139 -20.38 12.53 -4.34
N ALA A 140 -21.17 11.61 -4.85
CA ALA A 140 -20.70 10.51 -5.70
C ALA A 140 -20.55 10.99 -7.14
N CYS A 141 -19.35 10.93 -7.70
CA CYS A 141 -19.14 11.31 -9.11
C CYS A 141 -19.83 10.31 -10.02
N ALA A 142 -20.84 10.79 -10.77
CA ALA A 142 -21.66 10.02 -11.70
C ALA A 142 -21.23 10.20 -13.16
N ALA A 143 -20.73 11.39 -13.53
CA ALA A 143 -20.26 11.65 -14.88
C ALA A 143 -19.11 12.67 -14.90
N VAL A 144 -18.23 12.50 -15.90
CA VAL A 144 -17.13 13.41 -16.21
C VAL A 144 -17.19 13.73 -17.69
N GLU A 145 -17.26 15.01 -18.04
CA GLU A 145 -17.29 15.54 -19.41
C GLU A 145 -16.04 16.41 -19.66
N PRO A 146 -14.94 15.81 -20.16
CA PRO A 146 -13.65 16.51 -20.29
C PRO A 146 -13.56 17.44 -21.49
N ASP A 147 -14.45 17.28 -22.48
CA ASP A 147 -14.33 17.91 -23.80
C ASP A 147 -15.18 19.18 -23.96
N GLY A 148 -15.65 19.77 -22.85
CA GLY A 148 -16.34 21.05 -22.89
C GLY A 148 -15.46 22.17 -23.44
N PRO A 149 -16.01 23.16 -24.19
CA PRO A 149 -15.24 24.24 -24.78
C PRO A 149 -14.49 25.05 -23.72
N ASP A 150 -15.09 25.21 -22.55
CA ASP A 150 -14.59 26.05 -21.46
C ASP A 150 -13.93 25.27 -20.32
N GLY A 151 -13.81 23.94 -20.43
CA GLY A 151 -13.22 23.09 -19.40
C GLY A 151 -13.98 21.79 -19.11
N VAL A 152 -13.64 21.14 -18.01
CA VAL A 152 -14.25 19.87 -17.57
C VAL A 152 -15.53 20.16 -16.81
N ARG A 153 -16.57 19.37 -17.07
CA ARG A 153 -17.83 19.37 -16.31
C ARG A 153 -18.00 18.06 -15.57
N LEU A 154 -18.51 18.14 -14.36
CA LEU A 154 -18.74 16.99 -13.49
C LEU A 154 -20.22 16.94 -13.08
N ARG A 155 -20.76 15.74 -12.98
CA ARG A 155 -22.07 15.49 -12.38
C ARG A 155 -21.90 14.60 -11.15
N PHE A 156 -22.53 15.02 -10.07
CA PHE A 156 -22.54 14.28 -8.81
C PHE A 156 -23.97 13.87 -8.45
N GLU A 157 -24.08 12.67 -7.86
CA GLU A 157 -25.29 12.23 -7.16
C GLU A 157 -25.07 12.34 -5.66
N ARG A 158 -26.07 12.87 -4.96
CA ARG A 158 -26.08 12.98 -3.49
C ARG A 158 -26.88 11.84 -2.86
N ALA A 159 -26.66 11.63 -1.56
CA ALA A 159 -27.37 10.60 -0.79
C ALA A 159 -28.90 10.78 -0.77
N ASP A 160 -29.41 11.98 -0.99
CA ASP A 160 -30.83 12.31 -1.10
C ASP A 160 -31.41 12.09 -2.50
N GLY A 161 -30.60 11.58 -3.43
CA GLY A 161 -30.97 11.36 -4.83
C GLY A 161 -30.93 12.62 -5.71
N SER A 162 -30.57 13.78 -5.17
CA SER A 162 -30.40 15.00 -5.98
C SER A 162 -29.10 14.93 -6.80
N ALA A 163 -29.12 15.54 -7.99
CA ALA A 163 -27.94 15.68 -8.82
C ALA A 163 -27.42 17.12 -8.80
N VAL A 164 -26.09 17.26 -8.86
CA VAL A 164 -25.41 18.56 -8.92
C VAL A 164 -24.42 18.55 -10.06
N ASP A 165 -24.53 19.54 -10.94
CA ASP A 165 -23.55 19.79 -12.01
C ASP A 165 -22.53 20.84 -11.55
N VAL A 166 -21.26 20.57 -11.78
CA VAL A 166 -20.14 21.43 -11.39
C VAL A 166 -19.25 21.68 -12.61
N GLY A 167 -18.78 22.88 -12.77
CA GLY A 167 -17.89 23.30 -13.85
C GLY A 167 -18.31 24.63 -14.48
N PRO A 168 -17.54 25.16 -15.43
CA PRO A 168 -16.32 24.53 -15.95
C PRO A 168 -15.18 24.51 -14.95
N LEU A 169 -14.31 23.51 -15.05
CA LEU A 169 -13.10 23.32 -14.27
C LEU A 169 -11.92 23.17 -15.24
N GLU A 170 -10.79 23.71 -14.88
CA GLU A 170 -9.61 23.60 -15.71
C GLU A 170 -9.08 22.16 -15.72
N ARG A 171 -9.03 21.51 -14.55
CA ARG A 171 -8.48 20.14 -14.43
C ARG A 171 -9.17 19.32 -13.36
N VAL A 172 -9.19 18.02 -13.56
CA VAL A 172 -9.78 17.04 -12.64
C VAL A 172 -8.79 15.91 -12.38
N PHE A 173 -8.58 15.60 -11.11
CA PHE A 173 -7.75 14.50 -10.65
C PHE A 173 -8.62 13.36 -10.14
N GLY A 174 -8.49 12.19 -10.76
CA GLY A 174 -9.14 10.95 -10.30
C GLY A 174 -8.29 10.27 -9.22
N THR A 175 -8.74 10.36 -7.98
CA THR A 175 -8.17 9.71 -6.79
C THR A 175 -9.22 8.89 -6.05
N ASP A 176 -10.26 8.49 -6.78
CA ASP A 176 -11.51 7.86 -6.32
C ASP A 176 -11.42 6.32 -6.22
N GLY A 177 -10.17 5.80 -6.25
CA GLY A 177 -9.86 4.43 -5.89
C GLY A 177 -10.07 3.43 -7.02
N ALA A 178 -10.01 2.13 -6.68
CA ALA A 178 -10.05 1.02 -7.65
C ALA A 178 -11.29 1.01 -8.56
N PHE A 179 -12.37 1.65 -8.15
CA PHE A 179 -13.63 1.77 -8.91
C PHE A 179 -13.86 3.21 -9.36
N SER A 180 -12.83 3.82 -9.93
CA SER A 180 -12.81 5.23 -10.34
C SER A 180 -13.80 5.57 -11.45
N ALA A 181 -14.67 6.55 -11.20
CA ALA A 181 -15.56 7.12 -12.20
C ALA A 181 -14.77 7.97 -13.23
N VAL A 182 -13.68 8.62 -12.81
CA VAL A 182 -12.81 9.37 -13.73
C VAL A 182 -12.16 8.43 -14.74
N ARG A 183 -11.62 7.29 -14.27
CA ARG A 183 -11.05 6.26 -15.16
C ARG A 183 -12.13 5.69 -16.08
N ASP A 184 -13.36 5.40 -15.59
CA ASP A 184 -14.43 4.87 -16.41
C ASP A 184 -14.77 5.81 -17.58
N ARG A 185 -14.67 7.12 -17.38
CA ARG A 185 -14.80 8.08 -18.49
C ARG A 185 -13.61 7.98 -19.44
N MET A 186 -12.39 7.84 -18.93
CA MET A 186 -11.20 7.70 -19.76
C MET A 186 -11.19 6.40 -20.58
N MET A 187 -11.78 5.32 -20.10
CA MET A 187 -11.93 4.05 -20.82
C MET A 187 -12.71 4.17 -22.14
N ARG A 188 -13.48 5.25 -22.34
CA ARG A 188 -14.20 5.56 -23.58
C ARG A 188 -13.33 6.30 -24.61
N MET A 189 -12.07 6.55 -24.29
CA MET A 189 -11.09 7.15 -25.22
C MET A 189 -10.47 6.07 -26.11
N ASP A 190 -10.02 6.48 -27.31
CA ASP A 190 -9.22 5.62 -28.13
C ASP A 190 -7.89 5.27 -27.43
N ARG A 191 -7.47 4.01 -27.60
CA ARG A 191 -6.17 3.51 -27.08
C ARG A 191 -6.03 3.61 -25.56
N PHE A 192 -7.11 3.32 -24.82
CA PHE A 192 -7.04 3.20 -23.37
C PHE A 192 -7.02 1.71 -22.99
N ASP A 193 -5.93 1.28 -22.37
CA ASP A 193 -5.78 -0.07 -21.83
C ASP A 193 -6.30 -0.13 -20.40
N PHE A 194 -7.09 -1.16 -20.08
CA PHE A 194 -7.59 -1.38 -18.73
C PHE A 194 -7.63 -2.87 -18.39
N GLU A 195 -7.06 -3.20 -17.24
CA GLU A 195 -7.16 -4.53 -16.63
C GLU A 195 -7.65 -4.37 -15.20
N GLN A 196 -8.70 -5.11 -14.84
CA GLN A 196 -9.15 -5.30 -13.46
C GLN A 196 -9.17 -6.79 -13.16
N LYS A 197 -8.45 -7.20 -12.14
CA LYS A 197 -8.33 -8.60 -11.74
C LYS A 197 -8.64 -8.78 -10.27
N TYR A 198 -9.54 -9.70 -9.97
CA TYR A 198 -9.79 -10.16 -8.61
C TYR A 198 -8.93 -11.41 -8.34
N LEU A 199 -8.36 -11.49 -7.15
CA LEU A 199 -7.75 -12.73 -6.68
C LEU A 199 -8.85 -13.70 -6.22
N GLY A 200 -8.60 -14.99 -6.33
CA GLY A 200 -9.46 -16.03 -5.74
C GLY A 200 -9.42 -16.06 -4.20
N HIS A 201 -8.96 -14.99 -3.59
CA HIS A 201 -8.85 -14.79 -2.15
C HIS A 201 -9.49 -13.48 -1.75
N GLY A 202 -10.07 -13.47 -0.57
CA GLY A 202 -10.55 -12.28 0.11
C GLY A 202 -9.81 -12.06 1.43
N TYR A 203 -10.25 -11.07 2.16
CA TYR A 203 -9.76 -10.84 3.51
C TYR A 203 -10.88 -10.44 4.47
N ARG A 204 -10.64 -10.68 5.76
CA ARG A 204 -11.52 -10.26 6.84
C ARG A 204 -10.70 -9.74 8.01
N GLU A 205 -11.15 -8.63 8.59
CA GLU A 205 -10.47 -7.96 9.69
C GLU A 205 -11.09 -8.32 11.03
N LEU A 206 -10.28 -8.31 12.07
CA LEU A 206 -10.66 -8.48 13.47
C LEU A 206 -9.86 -7.48 14.31
N ALA A 207 -10.47 -6.90 15.32
CA ALA A 207 -9.81 -5.99 16.26
C ALA A 207 -9.51 -6.72 17.58
N MET A 208 -8.22 -7.04 17.81
CA MET A 208 -7.78 -7.59 19.10
C MET A 208 -7.66 -6.46 20.10
N GLN A 209 -8.43 -6.52 21.18
CA GLN A 209 -8.45 -5.49 22.22
C GLN A 209 -7.21 -5.56 23.11
N PRO A 210 -6.84 -4.47 23.81
CA PRO A 210 -5.78 -4.48 24.83
C PRO A 210 -5.99 -5.55 25.89
N ASP A 211 -4.95 -5.88 26.63
CA ASP A 211 -5.07 -6.77 27.79
C ASP A 211 -5.85 -6.11 28.95
N ALA A 212 -6.10 -6.85 30.01
CA ALA A 212 -6.87 -6.35 31.16
C ALA A 212 -6.18 -5.19 31.91
N ALA A 213 -4.87 -5.03 31.75
CA ALA A 213 -4.08 -3.92 32.30
C ALA A 213 -3.98 -2.73 31.33
N GLY A 214 -4.60 -2.84 30.15
CA GLY A 214 -4.53 -1.85 29.08
C GLY A 214 -3.21 -1.88 28.31
N GLY A 215 -2.45 -2.98 28.34
CA GLY A 215 -1.22 -3.20 27.59
C GLY A 215 -1.44 -3.92 26.26
N PHE A 216 -0.37 -4.04 25.48
CA PHE A 216 -0.38 -4.85 24.27
C PHE A 216 -0.42 -6.36 24.62
N ARG A 217 -1.25 -7.13 23.90
CA ARG A 217 -1.34 -8.59 24.09
C ARG A 217 -0.20 -9.36 23.42
N MET A 218 0.46 -8.77 22.47
CA MET A 218 1.56 -9.34 21.71
C MET A 218 2.69 -8.30 21.59
N ARG A 219 3.81 -8.70 21.00
CA ARG A 219 4.95 -7.82 20.77
C ARG A 219 4.55 -6.61 19.91
N GLU A 220 4.73 -5.39 20.44
CA GLU A 220 4.24 -4.14 19.84
C GLU A 220 5.10 -3.60 18.69
N ASP A 221 6.35 -4.02 18.58
CA ASP A 221 7.30 -3.56 17.56
C ASP A 221 7.44 -4.54 16.38
N ALA A 222 6.45 -5.43 16.18
CA ALA A 222 6.47 -6.45 15.15
C ALA A 222 5.17 -6.49 14.32
N LEU A 223 5.31 -6.79 13.03
CA LEU A 223 4.25 -7.32 12.20
C LEU A 223 4.18 -8.83 12.45
N HIS A 224 3.13 -9.29 13.08
CA HIS A 224 2.89 -10.72 13.33
C HIS A 224 2.31 -11.38 12.09
N ILE A 225 2.82 -12.56 11.70
CA ILE A 225 2.37 -13.32 10.54
C ILE A 225 2.26 -14.80 10.90
N TRP A 226 1.11 -15.39 10.63
CA TRP A 226 0.81 -16.82 10.75
C TRP A 226 0.59 -17.42 9.37
N PRO A 227 1.64 -17.91 8.67
CA PRO A 227 1.48 -18.60 7.39
C PRO A 227 0.91 -20.01 7.62
N ARG A 228 -0.05 -20.41 6.79
CA ARG A 228 -0.76 -21.70 6.92
C ARG A 228 -0.99 -22.39 5.56
N GLY A 229 -0.12 -22.17 4.56
CA GLY A 229 -0.09 -22.94 3.28
C GLY A 229 -1.30 -22.60 2.42
N GLY A 230 -2.05 -21.80 2.29
CA GLY A 230 -3.24 -21.48 1.46
C GLY A 230 -3.99 -20.29 2.01
N TYR A 231 -3.80 -20.01 3.29
CA TYR A 231 -4.31 -18.85 3.98
C TYR A 231 -3.28 -18.32 4.99
N MET A 232 -3.44 -17.11 5.45
CA MET A 232 -2.57 -16.52 6.47
C MET A 232 -3.32 -15.50 7.31
N LEU A 233 -2.88 -15.36 8.56
CA LEU A 233 -3.29 -14.27 9.43
C LEU A 233 -2.12 -13.30 9.59
N MET A 234 -2.41 -12.01 9.61
CA MET A 234 -1.46 -10.94 9.92
C MET A 234 -2.03 -10.09 11.05
N ALA A 235 -1.16 -9.57 11.93
CA ALA A 235 -1.59 -8.61 12.94
C ALA A 235 -0.59 -7.45 13.04
N LEU A 236 -1.10 -6.23 12.95
CA LEU A 236 -0.36 -4.98 13.13
C LEU A 236 -0.81 -4.25 14.39
N PRO A 237 0.13 -3.76 15.21
CA PRO A 237 -0.19 -3.00 16.41
C PRO A 237 -0.74 -1.61 16.08
N ASN A 238 -1.58 -1.09 16.97
CA ASN A 238 -2.13 0.26 16.94
C ASN A 238 -1.63 1.10 18.12
N PRO A 239 -1.55 2.43 18.00
CA PRO A 239 -1.16 3.30 19.11
C PRO A 239 -2.08 3.22 20.34
N ASP A 240 -3.34 2.79 20.17
CA ASP A 240 -4.29 2.54 21.26
C ASP A 240 -4.16 1.14 21.89
N ARG A 241 -3.04 0.45 21.58
CA ARG A 241 -2.67 -0.87 22.08
C ARG A 241 -3.56 -2.03 21.62
N THR A 242 -4.45 -1.77 20.66
CA THR A 242 -5.15 -2.82 19.92
C THR A 242 -4.22 -3.41 18.83
N PHE A 243 -4.62 -4.56 18.25
CA PHE A 243 -4.05 -5.06 17.01
C PHE A 243 -5.16 -5.18 15.96
N THR A 244 -4.86 -4.75 14.74
CA THR A 244 -5.67 -5.10 13.58
C THR A 244 -5.19 -6.43 13.04
N CYS A 245 -6.00 -7.47 13.21
CA CYS A 245 -5.75 -8.81 12.71
C CYS A 245 -6.49 -8.99 11.38
N THR A 246 -5.79 -9.43 10.34
CA THR A 246 -6.38 -9.62 9.01
C THR A 246 -6.17 -11.05 8.54
N LEU A 247 -7.26 -11.80 8.40
CA LEU A 247 -7.26 -13.10 7.76
C LEU A 247 -7.34 -12.94 6.25
N PHE A 248 -6.40 -13.53 5.52
CA PHE A 248 -6.44 -13.71 4.07
C PHE A 248 -6.67 -15.19 3.75
N ALA A 249 -7.75 -15.51 3.06
CA ALA A 249 -8.11 -16.88 2.75
C ALA A 249 -8.79 -16.96 1.36
N PRO A 250 -8.80 -18.15 0.71
CA PRO A 250 -9.59 -18.36 -0.49
C PRO A 250 -11.09 -18.19 -0.20
N TYR A 251 -11.87 -17.89 -1.21
CA TYR A 251 -13.33 -17.90 -1.08
C TYR A 251 -13.86 -19.32 -0.91
N ASP A 252 -13.40 -20.22 -1.76
CA ASP A 252 -13.86 -21.61 -1.85
C ASP A 252 -13.10 -22.55 -0.91
N GLY A 253 -13.67 -23.73 -0.67
CA GLY A 253 -13.06 -24.80 0.09
C GLY A 253 -13.52 -24.88 1.55
N PRO A 254 -13.12 -25.92 2.29
CA PRO A 254 -13.59 -26.16 3.66
C PRO A 254 -13.13 -25.09 4.67
N ASP A 255 -11.98 -24.47 4.40
CA ASP A 255 -11.40 -23.35 5.17
C ASP A 255 -11.54 -22.02 4.41
N GLY A 256 -12.40 -21.96 3.39
CA GLY A 256 -12.66 -20.74 2.59
C GLY A 256 -13.62 -19.79 3.28
N LEU A 257 -13.56 -18.52 2.88
CA LEU A 257 -14.34 -17.43 3.48
C LEU A 257 -15.86 -17.65 3.37
N ASP A 258 -16.31 -18.37 2.34
CA ASP A 258 -17.73 -18.71 2.16
C ASP A 258 -18.19 -19.76 3.19
N ALA A 259 -17.36 -20.76 3.50
CA ALA A 259 -17.62 -21.73 4.56
C ALA A 259 -17.52 -21.10 5.97
N LEU A 260 -16.69 -20.07 6.12
CA LEU A 260 -16.50 -19.30 7.36
C LEU A 260 -17.52 -18.15 7.51
N ALA A 261 -18.55 -18.08 6.67
CA ALA A 261 -19.63 -17.11 6.84
C ALA A 261 -20.41 -17.32 8.15
N ASP A 262 -20.56 -18.58 8.60
CA ASP A 262 -21.08 -18.92 9.91
C ASP A 262 -20.06 -18.62 11.02
N PRO A 263 -20.41 -17.82 12.05
CA PRO A 263 -19.49 -17.46 13.13
C PRO A 263 -18.96 -18.64 13.94
N ALA A 264 -19.76 -19.69 14.14
CA ALA A 264 -19.32 -20.88 14.88
C ALA A 264 -18.30 -21.70 14.07
N ALA A 265 -18.49 -21.80 12.75
CA ALA A 265 -17.51 -22.42 11.85
C ALA A 265 -16.20 -21.62 11.83
N ALA A 266 -16.28 -20.30 11.81
CA ALA A 266 -15.11 -19.42 11.87
C ALA A 266 -14.35 -19.56 13.20
N GLU A 267 -15.06 -19.66 14.33
CA GLU A 267 -14.47 -19.86 15.64
C GLU A 267 -13.73 -21.20 15.72
N ALA A 268 -14.35 -22.28 15.25
CA ALA A 268 -13.74 -23.61 15.19
C ALA A 268 -12.48 -23.61 14.26
N PHE A 269 -12.54 -22.90 13.15
CA PHE A 269 -11.40 -22.71 12.26
C PHE A 269 -10.25 -21.99 12.96
N PHE A 270 -10.51 -20.85 13.62
CA PHE A 270 -9.49 -20.10 14.34
C PHE A 270 -8.89 -20.87 15.51
N ALA A 271 -9.70 -21.61 16.27
CA ALA A 271 -9.23 -22.45 17.36
C ALA A 271 -8.26 -23.54 16.87
N ARG A 272 -8.44 -24.05 15.66
CA ARG A 272 -7.56 -25.05 15.04
C ARG A 272 -6.32 -24.41 14.40
N ALA A 273 -6.51 -23.34 13.62
CA ALA A 273 -5.46 -22.77 12.76
C ALA A 273 -4.58 -21.75 13.50
N PHE A 274 -5.13 -21.04 14.49
CA PHE A 274 -4.51 -19.93 15.20
C PHE A 274 -4.81 -19.98 16.72
N PRO A 275 -4.49 -21.10 17.41
CA PRO A 275 -4.86 -21.28 18.83
C PRO A 275 -4.23 -20.22 19.74
N ASP A 276 -3.03 -19.76 19.43
CA ASP A 276 -2.29 -18.72 20.14
C ASP A 276 -2.92 -17.31 19.96
N VAL A 277 -3.66 -17.10 18.89
CA VAL A 277 -4.43 -15.86 18.66
C VAL A 277 -5.82 -15.94 19.28
N MET A 278 -6.46 -17.09 19.13
CA MET A 278 -7.85 -17.31 19.56
C MET A 278 -8.08 -16.98 21.05
N GLN A 279 -7.12 -17.29 21.91
CA GLN A 279 -7.17 -16.96 23.34
C GLN A 279 -7.32 -15.46 23.65
N HIS A 280 -7.02 -14.58 22.67
CA HIS A 280 -7.12 -13.14 22.82
C HIS A 280 -8.47 -12.56 22.38
N PHE A 281 -9.37 -13.39 21.87
CA PHE A 281 -10.73 -12.99 21.45
C PHE A 281 -11.80 -13.63 22.33
N PRO A 282 -12.12 -13.04 23.50
CA PRO A 282 -13.12 -13.60 24.42
C PRO A 282 -14.54 -13.65 23.85
N ASP A 283 -14.85 -12.82 22.87
CA ASP A 283 -16.13 -12.76 22.15
C ASP A 283 -15.88 -12.79 20.63
N PHE A 284 -15.27 -13.89 20.17
CA PHE A 284 -14.83 -14.03 18.78
C PHE A 284 -15.98 -13.91 17.78
N GLN A 285 -17.12 -14.56 18.05
CA GLN A 285 -18.26 -14.58 17.11
C GLN A 285 -18.82 -13.17 16.89
N ALA A 286 -18.97 -12.38 17.94
CA ALA A 286 -19.43 -11.01 17.84
C ALA A 286 -18.43 -10.14 17.06
N GLU A 287 -17.13 -10.33 17.29
CA GLU A 287 -16.08 -9.61 16.54
C GLU A 287 -16.06 -10.03 15.07
N TRP A 288 -16.19 -11.33 14.78
CA TRP A 288 -16.26 -11.86 13.41
C TRP A 288 -17.40 -11.24 12.61
N MET A 289 -18.56 -11.05 13.21
CA MET A 289 -19.73 -10.48 12.55
C MET A 289 -19.66 -8.96 12.30
N ARG A 290 -18.76 -8.26 12.97
CA ARG A 290 -18.61 -6.79 12.79
C ARG A 290 -18.04 -6.41 11.45
N HIS A 291 -17.23 -7.26 10.85
CA HIS A 291 -16.47 -6.94 9.66
C HIS A 291 -16.87 -7.84 8.48
N PRO A 292 -17.31 -7.29 7.36
CA PRO A 292 -17.62 -8.07 6.18
C PRO A 292 -16.36 -8.57 5.50
N THR A 293 -16.47 -9.66 4.76
CA THR A 293 -15.45 -10.12 3.83
C THR A 293 -15.24 -9.08 2.72
N SER A 294 -13.99 -8.80 2.40
CA SER A 294 -13.60 -7.87 1.36
C SER A 294 -12.75 -8.56 0.30
N SER A 295 -12.90 -8.10 -0.95
CA SER A 295 -12.17 -8.66 -2.10
C SER A 295 -10.80 -8.02 -2.26
N LEU A 296 -9.88 -8.79 -2.83
CA LEU A 296 -8.58 -8.34 -3.29
C LEU A 296 -8.66 -8.04 -4.78
N VAL A 297 -8.56 -6.77 -5.14
CA VAL A 297 -8.65 -6.29 -6.52
C VAL A 297 -7.37 -5.60 -6.94
N MET A 298 -6.94 -5.86 -8.15
CA MET A 298 -5.83 -5.19 -8.82
C MET A 298 -6.34 -4.42 -10.03
N VAL A 299 -5.77 -3.26 -10.27
CA VAL A 299 -6.08 -2.40 -11.41
C VAL A 299 -4.81 -1.98 -12.12
N ARG A 300 -4.82 -2.08 -13.43
CA ARG A 300 -3.84 -1.47 -14.34
C ARG A 300 -4.56 -0.68 -15.41
N CYS A 301 -4.04 0.45 -15.77
CA CYS A 301 -4.54 1.18 -16.93
C CYS A 301 -3.44 2.02 -17.59
N ASN A 302 -3.70 2.45 -18.82
CA ASN A 302 -2.83 3.34 -19.58
C ASN A 302 -3.65 4.02 -20.69
N PRO A 303 -3.46 5.34 -20.93
CA PRO A 303 -2.63 6.32 -20.22
C PRO A 303 -3.26 6.76 -18.88
N TRP A 304 -2.45 7.40 -18.01
CA TRP A 304 -2.94 7.95 -16.75
C TRP A 304 -3.43 9.40 -16.85
N HIS A 305 -3.40 9.97 -18.03
CA HIS A 305 -3.89 11.33 -18.28
C HIS A 305 -4.63 11.44 -19.61
N ARG A 306 -5.45 12.49 -19.71
CA ARG A 306 -6.05 12.95 -20.97
C ARG A 306 -5.75 14.42 -21.14
N SER A 307 -4.93 14.74 -22.17
CA SER A 307 -4.41 16.11 -22.37
C SER A 307 -3.87 16.69 -21.05
N ASP A 308 -4.14 17.94 -20.78
CA ASP A 308 -3.88 18.63 -19.53
C ASP A 308 -5.11 18.70 -18.59
N ARG A 309 -6.21 17.96 -18.90
CA ARG A 309 -7.50 18.11 -18.21
C ARG A 309 -7.81 17.04 -17.19
N LEU A 310 -7.44 15.78 -17.45
CA LEU A 310 -7.67 14.67 -16.52
C LEU A 310 -6.35 13.98 -16.16
N CYS A 311 -6.18 13.62 -14.89
CA CYS A 311 -5.06 12.83 -14.41
C CYS A 311 -5.52 11.82 -13.36
N LEU A 312 -5.09 10.55 -13.48
CA LEU A 312 -5.36 9.48 -12.51
C LEU A 312 -4.19 9.32 -11.57
N MET A 313 -4.47 9.10 -10.28
CA MET A 313 -3.46 8.93 -9.23
C MET A 313 -3.90 7.84 -8.22
N GLY A 314 -2.93 7.17 -7.64
CA GLY A 314 -3.17 6.12 -6.64
C GLY A 314 -3.99 4.95 -7.18
N ASP A 315 -4.89 4.39 -6.37
CA ASP A 315 -5.69 3.22 -6.74
C ASP A 315 -6.59 3.43 -7.98
N ALA A 316 -6.86 4.67 -8.36
CA ALA A 316 -7.57 4.97 -9.61
C ALA A 316 -6.75 4.59 -10.84
N ALA A 317 -5.41 4.65 -10.75
CA ALA A 317 -4.49 4.30 -11.81
C ALA A 317 -3.91 2.87 -11.65
N HIS A 318 -3.60 2.46 -10.39
CA HIS A 318 -2.81 1.25 -10.10
C HIS A 318 -3.17 0.64 -8.73
N ALA A 319 -4.40 0.16 -8.56
CA ALA A 319 -4.77 -0.53 -7.32
C ALA A 319 -3.96 -1.83 -7.17
N ILE A 320 -3.37 -2.03 -5.99
CA ILE A 320 -2.56 -3.19 -5.68
C ILE A 320 -3.08 -3.96 -4.47
N VAL A 321 -2.72 -5.24 -4.37
CA VAL A 321 -3.00 -6.05 -3.19
C VAL A 321 -2.07 -5.68 -2.01
N PRO A 322 -2.49 -5.83 -0.74
CA PRO A 322 -1.84 -5.19 0.40
C PRO A 322 -0.54 -5.87 0.86
N PHE A 323 -0.13 -6.98 0.27
CA PHE A 323 0.90 -7.87 0.80
C PHE A 323 2.32 -7.30 0.87
N TYR A 324 2.60 -6.26 0.11
CA TYR A 324 3.87 -5.52 0.21
C TYR A 324 3.76 -4.27 1.10
N GLY A 325 2.53 -3.87 1.47
CA GLY A 325 2.28 -2.65 2.24
C GLY A 325 2.55 -1.35 1.46
N GLN A 326 2.52 -1.38 0.13
CA GLN A 326 2.98 -0.26 -0.70
C GLN A 326 1.86 0.54 -1.39
N GLY A 327 0.58 0.19 -1.28
CA GLY A 327 -0.50 0.91 -1.97
C GLY A 327 -0.55 2.40 -1.62
N MET A 328 -0.58 2.74 -0.34
CA MET A 328 -0.53 4.12 0.13
C MET A 328 0.80 4.81 -0.24
N ASN A 329 1.93 4.14 0.02
CA ASN A 329 3.28 4.69 -0.24
C ASN A 329 3.47 5.02 -1.73
N CYS A 330 3.01 4.13 -2.62
CA CYS A 330 3.03 4.36 -4.06
C CYS A 330 2.14 5.54 -4.46
N GLY A 331 0.93 5.64 -3.91
CA GLY A 331 0.04 6.77 -4.17
C GLY A 331 0.56 8.10 -3.62
N PHE A 332 1.26 8.11 -2.48
CA PHE A 332 1.92 9.32 -1.95
C PHE A 332 3.14 9.69 -2.80
N GLU A 333 3.85 8.69 -3.33
CA GLU A 333 4.91 8.92 -4.30
C GLU A 333 4.38 9.51 -5.62
N ASP A 334 3.16 9.14 -6.06
CA ASP A 334 2.49 9.80 -7.20
C ASP A 334 2.35 11.30 -6.95
N CYS A 335 1.87 11.68 -5.76
CA CYS A 335 1.76 13.09 -5.38
C CYS A 335 3.11 13.80 -5.38
N SER A 336 4.14 13.16 -4.82
CA SER A 336 5.50 13.73 -4.75
C SER A 336 6.09 13.94 -6.13
N VAL A 337 5.99 12.94 -7.01
CA VAL A 337 6.54 12.98 -8.36
C VAL A 337 5.81 14.00 -9.23
N LEU A 338 4.47 14.01 -9.21
CA LEU A 338 3.72 15.00 -9.99
C LEU A 338 4.01 16.41 -9.49
N SER A 339 4.12 16.62 -8.17
CA SER A 339 4.51 17.91 -7.59
C SER A 339 5.88 18.38 -8.09
N GLU A 340 6.88 17.48 -8.15
CA GLU A 340 8.22 17.80 -8.67
C GLU A 340 8.21 18.11 -10.18
N LEU A 341 7.39 17.38 -10.94
CA LEU A 341 7.23 17.63 -12.36
C LEU A 341 6.58 18.99 -12.62
N LEU A 342 5.59 19.39 -11.83
CA LEU A 342 5.02 20.74 -11.93
C LEU A 342 6.02 21.87 -11.66
N ASP A 343 7.11 21.59 -10.92
CA ASP A 343 8.19 22.57 -10.72
C ASP A 343 9.16 22.65 -11.91
N ARG A 344 9.30 21.56 -12.68
CA ARG A 344 10.26 21.41 -13.76
C ARG A 344 9.70 21.68 -15.15
N GLU A 345 8.48 21.26 -15.40
CA GLU A 345 7.86 21.30 -16.73
C GLU A 345 7.19 22.67 -16.98
N GLY A 346 7.13 23.06 -18.25
CA GLY A 346 6.58 24.35 -18.64
C GLY A 346 5.05 24.40 -18.65
N SER A 347 4.39 23.25 -18.74
CA SER A 347 2.94 23.13 -18.85
C SER A 347 2.38 21.92 -18.12
N TRP A 348 1.07 21.96 -17.81
CA TRP A 348 0.35 20.81 -17.26
C TRP A 348 0.36 19.59 -18.21
N SER A 349 0.29 19.82 -19.51
CA SER A 349 0.32 18.74 -20.51
C SER A 349 1.64 17.98 -20.46
N GLU A 350 2.77 18.71 -20.38
CA GLU A 350 4.10 18.12 -20.26
C GLU A 350 4.26 17.41 -18.91
N ALA A 351 3.82 18.04 -17.82
CA ALA A 351 3.88 17.45 -16.49
C ALA A 351 3.07 16.15 -16.40
N PHE A 352 1.86 16.10 -16.96
CA PHE A 352 1.03 14.88 -16.97
C PHE A 352 1.61 13.78 -17.85
N ALA A 353 2.17 14.12 -19.01
CA ALA A 353 2.84 13.16 -19.88
C ALA A 353 4.09 12.57 -19.19
N ALA A 354 4.93 13.42 -18.61
CA ALA A 354 6.12 13.00 -17.86
C ALA A 354 5.76 12.16 -16.62
N TYR A 355 4.70 12.55 -15.89
CA TYR A 355 4.17 11.78 -14.75
C TYR A 355 3.73 10.38 -15.18
N SER A 356 2.90 10.28 -16.21
CA SER A 356 2.42 9.00 -16.73
C SER A 356 3.58 8.10 -17.19
N ALA A 357 4.55 8.68 -17.89
CA ALA A 357 5.73 7.95 -18.36
C ALA A 357 6.62 7.43 -17.21
N ALA A 358 6.79 8.22 -16.15
CA ALA A 358 7.61 7.83 -15.00
C ALA A 358 6.90 6.83 -14.07
N ARG A 359 5.59 7.04 -13.82
CA ARG A 359 4.88 6.30 -12.79
C ARG A 359 4.21 5.01 -13.29
N LYS A 360 3.82 4.93 -14.57
CA LYS A 360 3.19 3.71 -15.13
C LYS A 360 4.07 2.47 -14.98
N PRO A 361 5.37 2.48 -15.37
CA PRO A 361 6.25 1.33 -15.15
C PRO A 361 6.41 0.99 -13.65
N ALA A 362 6.45 2.00 -12.79
CA ALA A 362 6.55 1.81 -11.35
C ALA A 362 5.28 1.18 -10.76
N GLY A 363 4.09 1.64 -11.18
CA GLY A 363 2.79 1.07 -10.78
C GLY A 363 2.64 -0.39 -11.21
N ASP A 364 3.04 -0.73 -12.42
CA ASP A 364 3.02 -2.12 -12.89
C ASP A 364 3.97 -3.01 -12.10
N ALA A 365 5.17 -2.51 -11.81
CA ALA A 365 6.18 -3.26 -11.08
C ALA A 365 5.77 -3.53 -9.62
N ILE A 366 5.22 -2.53 -8.92
CA ILE A 366 4.80 -2.75 -7.53
C ILE A 366 3.59 -3.68 -7.43
N LEU A 367 2.72 -3.70 -8.44
CA LEU A 367 1.63 -4.67 -8.52
C LEU A 367 2.17 -6.11 -8.66
N GLU A 368 3.17 -6.33 -9.51
CA GLU A 368 3.84 -7.63 -9.64
C GLU A 368 4.57 -8.01 -8.35
N LEU A 369 5.31 -7.09 -7.74
CA LEU A 369 6.01 -7.32 -6.48
C LEU A 369 5.04 -7.69 -5.36
N ALA A 370 3.89 -7.03 -5.25
CA ALA A 370 2.87 -7.33 -4.25
C ALA A 370 2.29 -8.73 -4.44
N LEU A 371 2.04 -9.15 -5.68
CA LEU A 371 1.55 -10.50 -5.98
C LEU A 371 2.61 -11.57 -5.69
N ARG A 372 3.88 -11.33 -6.05
CA ARG A 372 5.00 -12.23 -5.72
C ARG A 372 5.14 -12.41 -4.20
N ASN A 373 5.13 -11.31 -3.45
CA ASN A 373 5.24 -11.36 -2.00
C ASN A 373 4.07 -12.14 -1.36
N TYR A 374 2.87 -12.03 -1.92
CA TYR A 374 1.73 -12.82 -1.50
C TYR A 374 1.99 -14.32 -1.62
N ILE A 375 2.43 -14.77 -2.80
CA ILE A 375 2.74 -16.17 -3.06
C ILE A 375 3.86 -16.66 -2.12
N GLU A 376 4.90 -15.86 -1.92
CA GLU A 376 6.00 -16.19 -1.01
C GLU A 376 5.53 -16.33 0.44
N MET A 377 4.76 -15.37 0.94
CA MET A 377 4.25 -15.38 2.31
C MET A 377 3.27 -16.52 2.57
N ARG A 378 2.43 -16.84 1.60
CA ARG A 378 1.43 -17.89 1.71
C ARG A 378 2.04 -19.28 1.61
N ASP A 379 2.89 -19.52 0.60
CA ASP A 379 3.26 -20.87 0.17
C ASP A 379 4.69 -21.27 0.57
N LYS A 380 5.65 -20.31 0.63
CA LYS A 380 7.08 -20.63 0.74
C LYS A 380 7.67 -20.52 2.14
N THR A 381 6.99 -19.88 3.06
CA THR A 381 7.53 -19.64 4.42
C THR A 381 7.73 -20.90 5.26
N GLY A 382 7.18 -22.04 4.86
CA GLY A 382 7.43 -23.35 5.45
C GLY A 382 8.44 -24.21 4.69
N ASP A 383 8.96 -23.77 3.53
CA ASP A 383 9.91 -24.53 2.73
C ASP A 383 11.35 -24.37 3.28
N PRO A 384 12.01 -25.46 3.75
CA PRO A 384 13.37 -25.40 4.27
C PRO A 384 14.39 -24.86 3.24
N ARG A 385 14.22 -25.15 1.96
CA ARG A 385 15.11 -24.66 0.89
C ARG A 385 14.97 -23.15 0.70
N PHE A 386 13.75 -22.64 0.74
CA PHE A 386 13.47 -21.20 0.70
C PHE A 386 14.04 -20.49 1.94
N LEU A 387 13.87 -21.06 3.12
CA LEU A 387 14.44 -20.50 4.36
C LEU A 387 15.98 -20.46 4.33
N LEU A 388 16.61 -21.49 3.78
CA LEU A 388 18.06 -21.51 3.57
C LEU A 388 18.50 -20.41 2.61
N GLN A 389 17.80 -20.25 1.48
CA GLN A 389 18.06 -19.14 0.55
C GLN A 389 18.00 -17.77 1.26
N LYS A 390 16.97 -17.54 2.08
CA LYS A 390 16.83 -16.28 2.83
C LYS A 390 17.95 -16.05 3.84
N ARG A 391 18.50 -17.09 4.44
CA ARG A 391 19.70 -16.99 5.31
C ARG A 391 20.94 -16.56 4.50
N ILE A 392 21.13 -17.13 3.32
CA ILE A 392 22.24 -16.74 2.43
C ILE A 392 22.09 -15.28 1.99
N GLU A 393 20.90 -14.86 1.55
CA GLU A 393 20.61 -13.48 1.17
C GLU A 393 20.89 -12.50 2.33
N ALA A 394 20.47 -12.83 3.56
CA ALA A 394 20.74 -12.02 4.74
C ALA A 394 22.25 -11.89 5.03
N ARG A 395 23.01 -12.99 4.86
CA ARG A 395 24.46 -12.97 5.00
C ARG A 395 25.14 -12.10 3.93
N LEU A 396 24.69 -12.19 2.67
CA LEU A 396 25.19 -11.34 1.58
C LEU A 396 24.94 -9.86 1.89
N ALA A 397 23.75 -9.52 2.35
CA ALA A 397 23.38 -8.15 2.72
C ALA A 397 24.24 -7.62 3.88
N ALA A 398 24.53 -8.44 4.89
CA ALA A 398 25.37 -8.07 6.02
C ALA A 398 26.86 -7.91 5.63
N ARG A 399 27.38 -8.82 4.80
CA ARG A 399 28.79 -8.82 4.42
C ARG A 399 29.13 -7.79 3.34
N PHE A 400 28.24 -7.57 2.40
CA PHE A 400 28.42 -6.68 1.25
C PHE A 400 27.40 -5.54 1.30
N SER A 401 27.29 -4.93 2.48
CA SER A 401 26.41 -3.78 2.70
C SER A 401 26.75 -2.65 1.74
N GLY A 402 25.73 -2.14 1.04
CA GLY A 402 25.93 -1.12 -0.01
C GLY A 402 26.03 -1.68 -1.42
N GLU A 403 26.42 -2.96 -1.62
CA GLU A 403 26.38 -3.62 -2.93
C GLU A 403 25.15 -4.54 -3.04
N TRP A 404 25.01 -5.53 -2.16
CA TRP A 404 23.86 -6.42 -2.12
C TRP A 404 22.74 -5.82 -1.28
N LEU A 405 21.83 -5.08 -1.90
CA LEU A 405 20.68 -4.54 -1.21
C LEU A 405 19.47 -5.48 -1.42
N PRO A 406 18.90 -6.06 -0.34
CA PRO A 406 17.74 -6.94 -0.46
C PRO A 406 16.56 -6.24 -1.15
N LEU A 407 15.81 -6.97 -1.98
CA LEU A 407 14.68 -6.43 -2.74
C LEU A 407 13.67 -5.71 -1.84
N TYR A 408 13.37 -6.28 -0.66
CA TYR A 408 12.45 -5.63 0.29
C TYR A 408 12.97 -4.26 0.75
N SER A 409 14.28 -4.12 0.99
CA SER A 409 14.89 -2.85 1.39
C SER A 409 14.88 -1.84 0.24
N GLN A 410 15.12 -2.28 -1.01
CA GLN A 410 15.02 -1.40 -2.18
C GLN A 410 13.62 -0.83 -2.36
N VAL A 411 12.58 -1.64 -2.14
CA VAL A 411 11.18 -1.23 -2.29
C VAL A 411 10.72 -0.36 -1.13
N THR A 412 11.11 -0.69 0.10
CA THR A 412 10.52 -0.13 1.33
C THR A 412 11.35 1.02 1.92
N PHE A 413 12.68 0.93 1.86
CA PHE A 413 13.62 1.85 2.50
C PHE A 413 14.52 2.58 1.51
N SER A 414 14.05 2.79 0.29
CA SER A 414 14.72 3.61 -0.70
C SER A 414 13.72 4.26 -1.67
N HIS A 415 14.23 5.19 -2.47
CA HIS A 415 13.48 5.82 -3.55
C HIS A 415 13.84 5.24 -4.93
N THR A 416 14.52 4.09 -4.98
CA THR A 416 14.76 3.35 -6.24
C THR A 416 13.42 3.09 -6.93
N PRO A 417 13.23 3.46 -8.20
CA PRO A 417 11.98 3.20 -8.91
C PRO A 417 11.59 1.73 -8.82
N TYR A 418 10.31 1.43 -8.59
CA TYR A 418 9.86 0.04 -8.36
C TYR A 418 10.21 -0.90 -9.51
N HIS A 419 10.23 -0.43 -10.76
CA HIS A 419 10.61 -1.25 -11.91
C HIS A 419 12.11 -1.58 -11.94
N GLU A 420 12.97 -0.68 -11.46
CA GLU A 420 14.38 -0.94 -11.27
C GLU A 420 14.63 -1.92 -10.12
N ALA A 421 13.92 -1.72 -8.98
CA ALA A 421 13.97 -2.66 -7.86
C ALA A 421 13.48 -4.06 -8.27
N LEU A 422 12.42 -4.16 -9.09
CA LEU A 422 11.94 -5.43 -9.63
C LEU A 422 12.98 -6.10 -10.53
N ALA A 423 13.62 -5.33 -11.41
CA ALA A 423 14.69 -5.86 -12.29
C ALA A 423 15.90 -6.35 -11.47
N ALA A 424 16.32 -5.56 -10.48
CA ALA A 424 17.38 -5.97 -9.55
C ALA A 424 17.01 -7.24 -8.76
N GLY A 425 15.76 -7.32 -8.26
CA GLY A 425 15.25 -8.50 -7.57
C GLY A 425 15.23 -9.75 -8.44
N ARG A 426 14.79 -9.66 -9.70
CA ARG A 426 14.84 -10.78 -10.65
C ARG A 426 16.28 -11.26 -10.89
N ARG A 427 17.23 -10.34 -11.00
CA ARG A 427 18.65 -10.67 -11.10
C ARG A 427 19.16 -11.37 -9.83
N GLN A 428 18.79 -10.90 -8.65
CA GLN A 428 19.13 -11.55 -7.39
C GLN A 428 18.53 -12.97 -7.30
N ASP A 429 17.28 -13.16 -7.72
CA ASP A 429 16.64 -14.48 -7.76
C ASP A 429 17.40 -15.46 -8.67
N ALA A 430 17.83 -15.01 -9.85
CA ALA A 430 18.59 -15.84 -10.77
C ALA A 430 19.97 -16.24 -10.20
N ILE A 431 20.65 -15.31 -9.52
CA ILE A 431 21.90 -15.59 -8.81
C ILE A 431 21.67 -16.61 -7.71
N MET A 432 20.64 -16.42 -6.91
CA MET A 432 20.32 -17.33 -5.82
C MET A 432 19.90 -18.71 -6.32
N ALA A 433 19.17 -18.80 -7.42
CA ALA A 433 18.87 -20.09 -8.05
C ALA A 433 20.17 -20.85 -8.37
N ARG A 434 21.17 -20.16 -8.97
CA ARG A 434 22.47 -20.76 -9.28
C ARG A 434 23.25 -21.16 -8.03
N VAL A 435 23.22 -20.36 -6.99
CA VAL A 435 23.86 -20.67 -5.70
C VAL A 435 23.21 -21.89 -5.05
N MET A 436 21.88 -21.96 -5.03
CA MET A 436 21.11 -23.03 -4.44
C MET A 436 21.19 -24.36 -5.21
N ASP A 437 21.66 -24.36 -6.47
CA ASP A 437 21.90 -25.58 -7.24
C ASP A 437 23.16 -26.35 -6.85
N ARG A 438 23.99 -25.78 -5.95
CA ARG A 438 25.16 -26.50 -5.40
C ARG A 438 24.70 -27.72 -4.57
N PRO A 439 25.24 -28.93 -4.83
CA PRO A 439 24.84 -30.13 -4.09
C PRO A 439 25.14 -30.06 -2.57
N ASP A 440 26.19 -29.32 -2.19
CA ASP A 440 26.69 -29.16 -0.83
C ASP A 440 26.14 -27.92 -0.10
N ILE A 441 25.21 -27.18 -0.71
CA ILE A 441 24.80 -25.86 -0.21
C ILE A 441 24.27 -25.87 1.23
N ALA A 442 23.61 -26.96 1.64
CA ALA A 442 23.10 -27.08 3.00
C ALA A 442 24.19 -27.11 4.07
N ASP A 443 25.38 -27.64 3.70
CA ASP A 443 26.53 -27.81 4.61
C ASP A 443 27.47 -26.60 4.59
N VAL A 444 27.51 -25.84 3.47
CA VAL A 444 28.47 -24.75 3.25
C VAL A 444 27.84 -23.38 3.07
N TRP A 445 26.54 -23.23 3.30
CA TRP A 445 25.76 -22.03 3.01
C TRP A 445 26.33 -20.74 3.64
N ASP A 446 27.01 -20.86 4.78
CA ASP A 446 27.61 -19.74 5.51
C ASP A 446 29.11 -19.53 5.21
N SER A 447 29.66 -20.29 4.26
CA SER A 447 31.06 -20.15 3.87
C SER A 447 31.34 -18.86 3.08
N ASN A 448 32.58 -18.42 3.14
CA ASN A 448 33.03 -17.27 2.34
C ASN A 448 32.99 -17.60 0.83
N ASP A 449 33.25 -18.85 0.45
CA ASP A 449 33.24 -19.28 -0.94
C ASP A 449 31.86 -19.12 -1.58
N VAL A 450 30.80 -19.46 -0.87
CA VAL A 450 29.41 -19.24 -1.32
C VAL A 450 29.12 -17.76 -1.49
N ALA A 451 29.54 -16.94 -0.52
CA ALA A 451 29.30 -15.51 -0.57
C ALA A 451 30.05 -14.83 -1.73
N GLU A 452 31.33 -15.16 -1.92
CA GLU A 452 32.15 -14.60 -3.02
C GLU A 452 31.67 -15.11 -4.39
N ALA A 453 31.24 -16.38 -4.50
CA ALA A 453 30.67 -16.91 -5.74
C ALA A 453 29.38 -16.18 -6.13
N ALA A 454 28.48 -15.91 -5.17
CA ALA A 454 27.27 -15.13 -5.41
C ALA A 454 27.61 -13.71 -5.88
N MET A 455 28.58 -13.05 -5.22
CA MET A 455 28.99 -11.69 -5.59
C MET A 455 29.76 -11.62 -6.91
N ALA A 456 30.49 -12.66 -7.29
CA ALA A 456 31.10 -12.73 -8.60
C ALA A 456 30.05 -12.73 -9.71
N LEU A 457 28.95 -13.47 -9.56
CA LEU A 457 27.80 -13.43 -10.47
C LEU A 457 27.12 -12.05 -10.43
N PHE A 458 26.96 -11.47 -9.25
CA PHE A 458 26.32 -10.16 -9.07
C PHE A 458 27.11 -9.04 -9.78
N ARG A 459 28.44 -9.07 -9.72
CA ARG A 459 29.34 -8.08 -10.37
C ARG A 459 29.57 -8.34 -11.86
N SER A 460 29.22 -9.52 -12.35
CA SER A 460 29.41 -9.87 -13.76
C SER A 460 28.37 -9.17 -14.64
N PRO A 461 28.77 -8.31 -15.58
CA PRO A 461 27.84 -7.69 -16.52
C PRO A 461 27.19 -8.69 -17.47
N ASP A 462 27.86 -9.82 -17.72
CA ASP A 462 27.39 -10.86 -18.66
C ASP A 462 26.40 -11.83 -18.03
N PHE A 463 26.19 -11.77 -16.70
CA PHE A 463 25.20 -12.58 -16.06
C PHE A 463 23.79 -12.02 -16.32
N VAL A 464 23.14 -12.61 -17.31
CA VAL A 464 21.71 -12.36 -17.61
C VAL A 464 20.91 -13.42 -16.89
N GLY A 465 20.08 -13.00 -15.93
CA GLY A 465 19.21 -13.86 -15.14
C GLY A 465 17.90 -14.18 -15.84
#